data_4ed9e1894d1de60ff39e23d773d3f8db
#
_entry.id   4ed9e1894d1de60ff39e23d773d3f8db
#
_cell.length_a   1.000
_cell.length_b   1.000
_cell.length_c   1.000
_cell.angle_alpha   90.00
_cell.angle_beta   90.00
_cell.angle_gamma   90.00
#
_symmetry.space_group_name_H-M   'P 1'
#
loop_
_entity.id
_entity.type
_entity.pdbx_description
1 polymer ?
#
loop_
_entity_poly.entity_id
_entity_poly.type
_entity_poly.pdbx_seq_one_letter_code
_entity_poly.pdbx_strand_id
1 'polypeptide(L)'
;DTMICPISGLISGLIIGFVTEYYTSMTYSPVKELINGCKQGPAINIILGLALGYMSSVIPTILIAATLYISYNSAGMFGIALAAIGMLSNLPICLAIDGYGPISDNAGGLATMCELRPAARVITDELDSAGNTTAAIGKGFAIGSACLVAFALYGAFVTRTQLLKLNLNSALIFSGLLFGSMIPYIFSAMTIRAVGKAAEAMVQKIREIFQEADVEIKNENRIDLQKLEGFDPKNLNGKDCFKDCITISTRHSLVGMIMPGLLVIFTPIFIGVLFGPNAVAGYLIGVIISGIQMATSSA
;
A
#
# COMPACT_ATOMS: atom_id res chain seq x y z
N ASP A 1 -3.25 10.59 33.04
CA ASP A 1 -2.21 11.43 32.39
C ASP A 1 -2.33 11.35 30.87
N THR A 2 -3.00 12.33 30.28
CA THR A 2 -3.24 12.40 28.82
C THR A 2 -1.95 12.43 27.99
N MET A 3 -0.82 12.85 28.57
CA MET A 3 0.48 12.90 27.89
C MET A 3 1.04 11.52 27.53
N ILE A 4 0.64 10.47 28.23
CA ILE A 4 1.03 9.09 27.91
C ILE A 4 0.52 8.68 26.53
N CYS A 5 -0.65 9.18 26.11
CA CYS A 5 -1.27 8.82 24.83
C CYS A 5 -0.39 9.21 23.62
N PRO A 6 -0.04 10.49 23.40
CA PRO A 6 0.79 10.86 22.27
C PRO A 6 2.21 10.25 22.37
N ILE A 7 2.76 10.09 23.57
CA ILE A 7 4.08 9.47 23.76
C ILE A 7 4.03 7.99 23.35
N SER A 8 3.00 7.25 23.74
CA SER A 8 2.85 5.84 23.34
C SER A 8 2.68 5.71 21.81
N GLY A 9 1.92 6.61 21.21
CA GLY A 9 1.77 6.68 19.74
C GLY A 9 3.09 6.96 19.03
N LEU A 10 3.85 7.96 19.50
CA LEU A 10 5.16 8.31 18.95
C LEU A 10 6.14 7.13 19.02
N ILE A 11 6.27 6.51 20.20
CA ILE A 11 7.19 5.38 20.42
C ILE A 11 6.79 4.19 19.53
N SER A 12 5.49 3.86 19.50
CA SER A 12 4.99 2.77 18.66
C SER A 12 5.23 3.05 17.18
N GLY A 13 4.98 4.28 16.71
CA GLY A 13 5.24 4.69 15.34
C GLY A 13 6.72 4.56 14.97
N LEU A 14 7.62 4.97 15.86
CA LEU A 14 9.06 4.83 15.67
C LEU A 14 9.50 3.35 15.55
N ILE A 15 9.01 2.49 16.44
CA ILE A 15 9.33 1.06 16.40
C ILE A 15 8.75 0.41 15.13
N ILE A 16 7.51 0.76 14.74
CA ILE A 16 6.92 0.30 13.48
C ILE A 16 7.81 0.71 12.30
N GLY A 17 8.34 1.92 12.30
CA GLY A 17 9.28 2.40 11.28
C GLY A 17 10.51 1.50 11.17
N PHE A 18 11.19 1.21 12.27
CA PHE A 18 12.37 0.33 12.29
C PHE A 18 12.05 -1.10 11.85
N VAL A 19 10.90 -1.64 12.28
CA VAL A 19 10.47 -2.98 11.86
C VAL A 19 10.19 -3.01 10.37
N THR A 20 9.52 -2.00 9.83
CA THR A 20 9.25 -1.90 8.39
C THR A 20 10.56 -1.78 7.61
N GLU A 21 11.50 -0.96 8.05
CA GLU A 21 12.83 -0.87 7.45
C GLU A 21 13.53 -2.22 7.39
N TYR A 22 13.51 -2.97 8.49
CA TYR A 22 14.11 -4.30 8.55
C TYR A 22 13.56 -5.25 7.48
N TYR A 23 12.24 -5.19 7.21
CA TYR A 23 11.59 -6.06 6.24
C TYR A 23 11.62 -5.54 4.80
N THR A 24 11.96 -4.26 4.57
CA THR A 24 11.87 -3.63 3.23
C THR A 24 13.20 -3.16 2.66
N SER A 25 14.22 -2.96 3.49
CA SER A 25 15.53 -2.50 3.03
C SER A 25 16.42 -3.64 2.53
N MET A 26 17.10 -3.41 1.45
CA MET A 26 18.12 -4.32 0.87
C MET A 26 19.30 -4.59 1.81
N THR A 27 19.47 -3.80 2.86
CA THR A 27 20.53 -3.98 3.84
C THR A 27 20.36 -5.26 4.67
N TYR A 28 19.11 -5.64 4.93
CA TYR A 28 18.77 -6.73 5.84
C TYR A 28 18.50 -8.07 5.15
N SER A 29 18.57 -9.15 5.92
CA SER A 29 18.42 -10.52 5.43
C SER A 29 17.07 -10.83 4.77
N PRO A 30 15.90 -10.33 5.20
CA PRO A 30 14.63 -10.72 4.61
C PRO A 30 14.53 -10.36 3.12
N VAL A 31 14.97 -9.16 2.75
CA VAL A 31 14.98 -8.74 1.34
C VAL A 31 16.03 -9.46 0.53
N LYS A 32 17.20 -9.76 1.13
CA LYS A 32 18.24 -10.58 0.46
C LYS A 32 17.77 -11.99 0.15
N GLU A 33 16.97 -12.59 1.03
CA GLU A 33 16.34 -13.90 0.79
C GLU A 33 15.36 -13.82 -0.39
N LEU A 34 14.52 -12.78 -0.43
CA LEU A 34 13.61 -12.53 -1.53
C LEU A 34 14.36 -12.36 -2.87
N ILE A 35 15.43 -11.56 -2.90
CA ILE A 35 16.28 -11.37 -4.08
C ILE A 35 16.87 -12.71 -4.57
N ASN A 36 17.33 -13.56 -3.66
CA ASN A 36 17.83 -14.87 -4.02
C ASN A 36 16.71 -15.79 -4.57
N GLY A 37 15.50 -15.67 -4.05
CA GLY A 37 14.32 -16.37 -4.55
C GLY A 37 13.95 -15.95 -5.99
N CYS A 38 14.19 -14.70 -6.38
CA CYS A 38 13.93 -14.22 -7.74
C CYS A 38 14.69 -15.03 -8.81
N LYS A 39 15.86 -15.57 -8.46
CA LYS A 39 16.65 -16.42 -9.36
C LYS A 39 15.97 -17.75 -9.71
N GLN A 40 15.02 -18.18 -8.89
CA GLN A 40 14.28 -19.45 -9.07
C GLN A 40 13.01 -19.26 -9.91
N GLY A 41 12.62 -18.04 -10.20
CA GLY A 41 11.48 -17.70 -11.05
C GLY A 41 10.38 -16.94 -10.35
N PRO A 42 9.38 -16.44 -11.12
CA PRO A 42 8.36 -15.52 -10.61
C PRO A 42 7.43 -16.14 -9.58
N ALA A 43 7.14 -17.45 -9.66
CA ALA A 43 6.26 -18.13 -8.71
C ALA A 43 6.86 -18.14 -7.30
N ILE A 44 8.13 -18.47 -7.16
CA ILE A 44 8.84 -18.47 -5.88
C ILE A 44 8.94 -17.06 -5.32
N ASN A 45 9.20 -16.07 -6.17
CA ASN A 45 9.25 -14.67 -5.76
C ASN A 45 7.91 -14.20 -5.16
N ILE A 46 6.78 -14.54 -5.78
CA ILE A 46 5.44 -14.19 -5.25
C ILE A 46 5.21 -14.86 -3.89
N ILE A 47 5.55 -16.14 -3.74
CA ILE A 47 5.37 -16.88 -2.48
C ILE A 47 6.20 -16.26 -1.36
N LEU A 48 7.48 -16.00 -1.62
CA LEU A 48 8.38 -15.38 -0.63
C LEU A 48 7.96 -13.95 -0.29
N GLY A 49 7.52 -13.17 -1.28
CA GLY A 49 7.01 -11.81 -1.07
C GLY A 49 5.76 -11.78 -0.18
N LEU A 50 4.80 -12.67 -0.42
CA LEU A 50 3.61 -12.81 0.43
C LEU A 50 3.97 -13.23 1.86
N ALA A 51 4.88 -14.20 2.01
CA ALA A 51 5.34 -14.65 3.33
C ALA A 51 6.03 -13.51 4.09
N LEU A 52 6.89 -12.74 3.41
CA LEU A 52 7.57 -11.58 3.96
C LEU A 52 6.57 -10.51 4.42
N GLY A 53 5.58 -10.18 3.58
CA GLY A 53 4.53 -9.22 3.91
C GLY A 53 3.71 -9.63 5.13
N TYR A 54 3.34 -10.91 5.25
CA TYR A 54 2.62 -11.39 6.42
C TYR A 54 3.48 -11.33 7.70
N MET A 55 4.75 -11.70 7.63
CA MET A 55 5.66 -11.60 8.78
C MET A 55 5.89 -10.17 9.23
N SER A 56 5.99 -9.23 8.29
CA SER A 56 6.18 -7.82 8.60
C SER A 56 5.00 -7.18 9.34
N SER A 57 3.79 -7.74 9.24
CA SER A 57 2.59 -7.21 9.89
C SER A 57 2.45 -7.57 11.38
N VAL A 58 3.19 -8.57 11.88
CA VAL A 58 3.02 -9.13 13.23
C VAL A 58 3.34 -8.09 14.32
N ILE A 59 4.54 -7.53 14.28
CA ILE A 59 5.00 -6.56 15.30
C ILE A 59 4.19 -5.27 15.24
N PRO A 60 3.93 -4.64 14.07
CA PRO A 60 3.05 -3.50 13.98
C PRO A 60 1.66 -3.72 14.59
N THR A 61 1.04 -4.86 14.35
CA THR A 61 -0.28 -5.18 14.91
C THR A 61 -0.23 -5.25 16.44
N ILE A 62 0.79 -5.87 17.02
CA ILE A 62 0.97 -5.94 18.48
C ILE A 62 1.16 -4.53 19.07
N LEU A 63 1.98 -3.69 18.43
CA LEU A 63 2.23 -2.32 18.88
C LEU A 63 0.99 -1.44 18.81
N ILE A 64 0.21 -1.55 17.74
CA ILE A 64 -1.06 -0.83 17.60
C ILE A 64 -2.04 -1.26 18.69
N ALA A 65 -2.16 -2.56 18.95
CA ALA A 65 -3.03 -3.08 20.00
C ALA A 65 -2.61 -2.60 21.40
N ALA A 66 -1.30 -2.60 21.69
CA ALA A 66 -0.77 -2.08 22.95
C ALA A 66 -1.02 -0.57 23.10
N THR A 67 -0.76 0.22 22.04
CA THR A 67 -1.01 1.66 22.03
C THR A 67 -2.49 1.97 22.25
N LEU A 68 -3.38 1.23 21.58
CA LEU A 68 -4.82 1.36 21.75
C LEU A 68 -5.24 1.09 23.20
N TYR A 69 -4.74 -0.01 23.78
CA TYR A 69 -5.05 -0.39 25.15
C TYR A 69 -4.58 0.66 26.19
N ILE A 70 -3.33 1.11 26.06
CA ILE A 70 -2.74 2.12 26.94
C ILE A 70 -3.51 3.44 26.85
N SER A 71 -3.77 3.90 25.62
CA SER A 71 -4.40 5.19 25.38
C SER A 71 -5.88 5.20 25.80
N TYR A 72 -6.58 4.10 25.55
CA TYR A 72 -7.99 3.96 26.00
C TYR A 72 -8.12 3.98 27.52
N ASN A 73 -7.25 3.26 28.24
CA ASN A 73 -7.27 3.26 29.70
C ASN A 73 -6.86 4.60 30.33
N SER A 74 -6.07 5.40 29.61
CA SER A 74 -5.60 6.69 30.11
C SER A 74 -6.62 7.82 29.90
N ALA A 75 -7.28 7.88 28.72
CA ALA A 75 -8.17 8.99 28.36
C ALA A 75 -9.32 8.58 27.42
N GLY A 76 -9.71 7.30 27.40
CA GLY A 76 -10.79 6.80 26.55
C GLY A 76 -10.56 7.00 25.06
N MET A 77 -11.62 7.24 24.31
CA MET A 77 -11.54 7.49 22.85
C MET A 77 -10.72 8.73 22.50
N PHE A 78 -10.72 9.76 23.35
CA PHE A 78 -9.89 10.95 23.17
C PHE A 78 -8.41 10.61 23.29
N GLY A 79 -8.02 9.71 24.20
CA GLY A 79 -6.64 9.21 24.33
C GLY A 79 -6.16 8.51 23.06
N ILE A 80 -7.02 7.71 22.42
CA ILE A 80 -6.71 7.06 21.16
C ILE A 80 -6.43 8.08 20.04
N ALA A 81 -7.25 9.13 19.95
CA ALA A 81 -7.04 10.21 18.99
C ALA A 81 -5.71 10.94 19.23
N LEU A 82 -5.34 11.20 20.49
CA LEU A 82 -4.05 11.79 20.85
C LEU A 82 -2.87 10.85 20.49
N ALA A 83 -3.01 9.55 20.68
CA ALA A 83 -2.00 8.57 20.28
C ALA A 83 -1.81 8.54 18.75
N ALA A 84 -2.89 8.64 18.00
CA ALA A 84 -2.82 8.76 16.54
C ALA A 84 -2.02 10.00 16.09
N ILE A 85 -2.25 11.15 16.73
CA ILE A 85 -1.49 12.39 16.47
C ILE A 85 0.00 12.19 16.84
N GLY A 86 0.28 11.55 17.98
CA GLY A 86 1.64 11.22 18.37
C GLY A 86 2.36 10.34 17.34
N MET A 87 1.68 9.31 16.83
CA MET A 87 2.21 8.44 15.79
C MET A 87 2.48 9.18 14.47
N LEU A 88 1.66 10.18 14.13
CA LEU A 88 1.79 11.00 12.93
C LEU A 88 2.80 12.16 13.06
N SER A 89 3.46 12.32 14.18
CA SER A 89 4.36 13.47 14.40
C SER A 89 5.50 13.56 13.37
N ASN A 90 5.95 12.43 12.84
CA ASN A 90 7.00 12.35 11.81
C ASN A 90 6.47 12.42 10.36
N LEU A 91 5.15 12.49 10.17
CA LEU A 91 4.52 12.47 8.85
C LEU A 91 5.05 13.53 7.87
N PRO A 92 5.31 14.80 8.26
CA PRO A 92 5.80 15.80 7.33
C PRO A 92 7.13 15.43 6.68
N ILE A 93 8.05 14.82 7.44
CA ILE A 93 9.35 14.36 6.93
C ILE A 93 9.14 13.21 5.94
N CYS A 94 8.29 12.25 6.30
CA CYS A 94 8.01 11.11 5.43
C CYS A 94 7.33 11.52 4.12
N LEU A 95 6.38 12.47 4.16
CA LEU A 95 5.76 13.01 2.95
C LEU A 95 6.76 13.76 2.05
N ALA A 96 7.74 14.46 2.64
CA ALA A 96 8.81 15.09 1.86
C ALA A 96 9.66 14.03 1.11
N ILE A 97 9.95 12.91 1.76
CA ILE A 97 10.71 11.82 1.16
C ILE A 97 9.84 11.02 0.17
N ASP A 98 8.55 10.85 0.44
CA ASP A 98 7.61 10.28 -0.53
C ASP A 98 7.52 11.11 -1.82
N GLY A 99 7.61 12.44 -1.72
CA GLY A 99 7.70 13.33 -2.88
C GLY A 99 9.04 13.22 -3.62
N TYR A 100 10.13 12.94 -2.89
CA TYR A 100 11.46 12.70 -3.45
C TYR A 100 11.56 11.38 -4.22
N GLY A 101 10.91 10.30 -3.76
CA GLY A 101 10.98 8.95 -4.36
C GLY A 101 10.73 8.94 -5.87
N PRO A 102 9.59 9.43 -6.39
CA PRO A 102 9.34 9.51 -7.83
C PRO A 102 10.34 10.35 -8.62
N ILE A 103 10.96 11.35 -7.99
CA ILE A 103 11.99 12.17 -8.63
C ILE A 103 13.26 11.36 -8.83
N SER A 104 13.72 10.62 -7.82
CA SER A 104 14.91 9.76 -7.92
C SER A 104 14.71 8.60 -8.87
N ASP A 105 13.53 7.96 -8.88
CA ASP A 105 13.17 6.90 -9.83
C ASP A 105 13.21 7.42 -11.28
N ASN A 106 12.60 8.57 -11.55
CA ASN A 106 12.67 9.20 -12.86
C ASN A 106 14.09 9.61 -13.25
N ALA A 107 14.92 10.09 -12.31
CA ALA A 107 16.32 10.39 -12.56
C ALA A 107 17.12 9.15 -12.98
N GLY A 108 16.86 7.99 -12.32
CA GLY A 108 17.42 6.70 -12.70
C GLY A 108 16.98 6.26 -14.10
N GLY A 109 15.70 6.44 -14.42
CA GLY A 109 15.16 6.21 -15.76
C GLY A 109 15.85 7.06 -16.83
N LEU A 110 16.01 8.36 -16.59
CA LEU A 110 16.74 9.28 -17.49
C LEU A 110 18.21 8.90 -17.65
N ALA A 111 18.89 8.53 -16.55
CA ALA A 111 20.28 8.08 -16.59
C ALA A 111 20.46 6.85 -17.49
N THR A 112 19.49 5.94 -17.49
CA THR A 112 19.48 4.76 -18.36
C THR A 112 19.20 5.13 -19.82
N MET A 113 18.17 5.94 -20.08
CA MET A 113 17.78 6.33 -21.44
C MET A 113 18.82 7.22 -22.14
N CYS A 114 19.56 8.01 -21.38
CA CYS A 114 20.64 8.86 -21.90
C CYS A 114 22.01 8.18 -21.91
N GLU A 115 22.08 6.88 -21.58
CA GLU A 115 23.33 6.09 -21.54
C GLU A 115 24.44 6.79 -20.73
N LEU A 116 24.06 7.37 -19.58
CA LEU A 116 25.02 8.05 -18.71
C LEU A 116 26.05 7.05 -18.16
N ARG A 117 27.19 7.60 -17.72
CA ARG A 117 28.28 6.79 -17.15
C ARG A 117 27.76 5.86 -16.05
N PRO A 118 28.27 4.60 -15.95
CA PRO A 118 27.84 3.64 -14.92
C PRO A 118 27.85 4.20 -13.49
N ALA A 119 28.79 5.10 -13.17
CA ALA A 119 28.83 5.76 -11.86
C ALA A 119 27.60 6.62 -11.56
N ALA A 120 27.01 7.27 -12.56
CA ALA A 120 25.76 8.04 -12.38
C ALA A 120 24.61 7.09 -12.09
N ARG A 121 24.57 5.93 -12.74
CA ARG A 121 23.53 4.91 -12.50
C ARG A 121 23.59 4.35 -11.09
N VAL A 122 24.78 4.05 -10.57
CA VAL A 122 24.95 3.58 -9.19
C VAL A 122 24.36 4.58 -8.19
N ILE A 123 24.66 5.87 -8.36
CA ILE A 123 24.14 6.93 -7.47
C ILE A 123 22.62 7.03 -7.56
N THR A 124 22.05 7.01 -8.78
CA THR A 124 20.58 7.11 -8.93
C THR A 124 19.87 5.88 -8.39
N ASP A 125 20.43 4.68 -8.51
CA ASP A 125 19.86 3.45 -7.96
C ASP A 125 19.92 3.43 -6.42
N GLU A 126 20.99 3.95 -5.81
CA GLU A 126 21.06 4.11 -4.35
C GLU A 126 20.01 5.11 -3.83
N LEU A 127 19.85 6.24 -4.52
CA LEU A 127 18.86 7.27 -4.18
C LEU A 127 17.43 6.74 -4.33
N ASP A 128 17.14 5.97 -5.39
CA ASP A 128 15.84 5.34 -5.62
C ASP A 128 15.54 4.30 -4.53
N SER A 129 16.50 3.45 -4.21
CA SER A 129 16.38 2.48 -3.13
C SER A 129 16.08 3.13 -1.77
N ALA A 130 16.73 4.25 -1.46
CA ALA A 130 16.46 5.03 -0.24
C ALA A 130 15.04 5.61 -0.25
N GLY A 131 14.58 6.13 -1.37
CA GLY A 131 13.21 6.64 -1.54
C GLY A 131 12.16 5.56 -1.32
N ASN A 132 12.32 4.42 -1.96
CA ASN A 132 11.38 3.29 -1.85
C ASN A 132 11.32 2.71 -0.43
N THR A 133 12.46 2.56 0.24
CA THR A 133 12.50 2.09 1.64
C THR A 133 11.78 3.07 2.57
N THR A 134 12.01 4.36 2.40
CA THR A 134 11.37 5.39 3.22
C THR A 134 9.86 5.48 2.97
N ALA A 135 9.42 5.31 1.72
CA ALA A 135 8.00 5.23 1.38
C ALA A 135 7.33 4.04 2.10
N ALA A 136 7.99 2.87 2.16
CA ALA A 136 7.49 1.71 2.89
C ALA A 136 7.41 1.97 4.41
N ILE A 137 8.43 2.61 5.00
CA ILE A 137 8.44 3.01 6.42
C ILE A 137 7.28 3.96 6.70
N GLY A 138 7.08 4.98 5.87
CA GLY A 138 5.99 5.94 5.96
C GLY A 138 4.62 5.27 5.92
N LYS A 139 4.42 4.31 5.02
CA LYS A 139 3.19 3.51 4.96
C LYS A 139 2.96 2.73 6.25
N GLY A 140 3.98 2.12 6.85
CA GLY A 140 3.86 1.33 8.07
C GLY A 140 3.22 2.11 9.22
N PHE A 141 3.76 3.26 9.62
CA PHE A 141 3.16 4.03 10.71
C PHE A 141 1.93 4.86 10.28
N ALA A 142 1.80 5.26 9.01
CA ALA A 142 0.59 5.91 8.51
C ALA A 142 -0.62 4.98 8.60
N ILE A 143 -0.46 3.69 8.28
CA ILE A 143 -1.51 2.68 8.45
C ILE A 143 -1.83 2.47 9.93
N GLY A 144 -0.82 2.42 10.80
CA GLY A 144 -1.01 2.31 12.25
C GLY A 144 -1.81 3.48 12.82
N SER A 145 -1.48 4.71 12.45
CA SER A 145 -2.22 5.90 12.86
C SER A 145 -3.64 5.93 12.29
N ALA A 146 -3.83 5.53 11.03
CA ALA A 146 -5.15 5.42 10.42
C ALA A 146 -6.04 4.42 11.17
N CYS A 147 -5.47 3.33 11.67
CA CYS A 147 -6.16 2.39 12.54
C CYS A 147 -6.65 3.05 13.84
N LEU A 148 -5.78 3.78 14.54
CA LEU A 148 -6.14 4.48 15.77
C LEU A 148 -7.22 5.54 15.51
N VAL A 149 -7.13 6.29 14.41
CA VAL A 149 -8.16 7.25 14.00
C VAL A 149 -9.48 6.55 13.68
N ALA A 150 -9.44 5.43 12.94
CA ALA A 150 -10.64 4.66 12.62
C ALA A 150 -11.34 4.14 13.90
N PHE A 151 -10.56 3.73 14.91
CA PHE A 151 -11.08 3.34 16.21
C PHE A 151 -11.70 4.51 16.98
N ALA A 152 -11.06 5.68 16.95
CA ALA A 152 -11.63 6.89 17.57
C ALA A 152 -12.95 7.31 16.89
N LEU A 153 -13.01 7.25 15.56
CA LEU A 153 -14.24 7.52 14.79
C LEU A 153 -15.32 6.48 15.04
N TYR A 154 -14.93 5.20 15.19
CA TYR A 154 -15.84 4.14 15.61
C TYR A 154 -16.47 4.45 16.99
N GLY A 155 -15.67 4.93 17.95
CA GLY A 155 -16.18 5.38 19.25
C GLY A 155 -17.18 6.53 19.12
N ALA A 156 -16.92 7.49 18.24
CA ALA A 156 -17.86 8.57 17.95
C ALA A 156 -19.17 8.05 17.33
N PHE A 157 -19.10 7.07 16.42
CA PHE A 157 -20.27 6.39 15.85
C PHE A 157 -21.09 5.70 16.95
N VAL A 158 -20.47 4.90 17.81
CA VAL A 158 -21.11 4.19 18.91
C VAL A 158 -21.82 5.17 19.87
N THR A 159 -21.17 6.27 20.20
CA THR A 159 -21.74 7.32 21.05
C THR A 159 -22.91 8.00 20.38
N ARG A 160 -22.80 8.34 19.10
CA ARG A 160 -23.86 9.04 18.35
C ARG A 160 -25.09 8.19 18.13
N THR A 161 -24.92 6.89 17.93
CA THR A 161 -26.00 5.91 17.75
C THR A 161 -26.55 5.38 19.07
N GLN A 162 -26.03 5.84 20.22
CA GLN A 162 -26.41 5.43 21.58
C GLN A 162 -26.30 3.90 21.82
N LEU A 163 -25.39 3.24 21.13
CA LEU A 163 -25.10 1.83 21.28
C LEU A 163 -24.21 1.59 22.51
N LEU A 164 -24.77 1.76 23.71
CA LEU A 164 -24.03 1.72 24.99
C LEU A 164 -23.38 0.37 25.29
N LYS A 165 -23.89 -0.72 24.75
CA LYS A 165 -23.36 -2.08 24.94
C LYS A 165 -23.43 -2.85 23.63
N LEU A 166 -22.28 -3.14 23.06
CA LEU A 166 -22.14 -4.02 21.90
C LEU A 166 -21.95 -5.45 22.40
N ASN A 167 -22.97 -6.28 22.20
CA ASN A 167 -22.89 -7.69 22.53
C ASN A 167 -22.42 -8.49 21.31
N LEU A 168 -21.16 -8.89 21.28
CA LEU A 168 -20.60 -9.71 20.20
C LEU A 168 -21.28 -11.08 20.07
N ASN A 169 -22.00 -11.55 21.08
CA ASN A 169 -22.81 -12.78 20.99
C ASN A 169 -24.11 -12.57 20.19
N SER A 170 -24.45 -11.33 19.83
CA SER A 170 -25.57 -11.07 18.93
C SER A 170 -25.25 -11.57 17.53
N ALA A 171 -26.09 -12.43 16.99
CA ALA A 171 -25.93 -12.96 15.63
C ALA A 171 -25.85 -11.86 14.59
N LEU A 172 -26.59 -10.77 14.75
CA LEU A 172 -26.61 -9.63 13.83
C LEU A 172 -25.28 -8.89 13.82
N ILE A 173 -24.70 -8.60 15.00
CA ILE A 173 -23.41 -7.91 15.12
C ILE A 173 -22.29 -8.81 14.59
N PHE A 174 -22.31 -10.09 14.94
CA PHE A 174 -21.31 -11.06 14.50
C PHE A 174 -21.36 -11.27 12.98
N SER A 175 -22.55 -11.34 12.38
CA SER A 175 -22.72 -11.41 10.93
C SER A 175 -22.22 -10.15 10.24
N GLY A 176 -22.49 -8.98 10.81
CA GLY A 176 -21.91 -7.71 10.35
C GLY A 176 -20.40 -7.72 10.38
N LEU A 177 -19.78 -8.22 11.47
CA LEU A 177 -18.34 -8.33 11.63
C LEU A 177 -17.72 -9.26 10.56
N LEU A 178 -18.31 -10.44 10.35
CA LEU A 178 -17.82 -11.37 9.30
C LEU A 178 -17.91 -10.75 7.92
N PHE A 179 -19.02 -10.11 7.59
CA PHE A 179 -19.19 -9.43 6.31
C PHE A 179 -18.22 -8.27 6.16
N GLY A 180 -18.05 -7.44 7.21
CA GLY A 180 -17.10 -6.33 7.21
C GLY A 180 -15.67 -6.79 7.02
N SER A 181 -15.27 -7.90 7.64
CA SER A 181 -13.90 -8.44 7.52
C SER A 181 -13.55 -8.91 6.10
N MET A 182 -14.55 -9.21 5.27
CA MET A 182 -14.36 -9.60 3.86
C MET A 182 -14.13 -8.40 2.93
N ILE A 183 -14.60 -7.21 3.28
CA ILE A 183 -14.57 -6.03 2.39
C ILE A 183 -13.15 -5.63 1.96
N PRO A 184 -12.14 -5.56 2.83
CA PRO A 184 -10.77 -5.27 2.40
C PRO A 184 -10.21 -6.29 1.41
N TYR A 185 -10.59 -7.56 1.51
CA TYR A 185 -10.19 -8.59 0.55
C TYR A 185 -10.84 -8.38 -0.82
N ILE A 186 -12.13 -8.05 -0.87
CA ILE A 186 -12.80 -7.72 -2.14
C ILE A 186 -12.15 -6.49 -2.76
N PHE A 187 -11.91 -5.44 -1.96
CA PHE A 187 -11.24 -4.22 -2.41
C PHE A 187 -9.86 -4.54 -3.00
N SER A 188 -9.04 -5.30 -2.28
CA SER A 188 -7.71 -5.72 -2.73
C SER A 188 -7.76 -6.56 -4.00
N ALA A 189 -8.69 -7.52 -4.10
CA ALA A 189 -8.86 -8.33 -5.30
C ALA A 189 -9.25 -7.50 -6.52
N MET A 190 -10.13 -6.51 -6.36
CA MET A 190 -10.54 -5.59 -7.43
C MET A 190 -9.37 -4.71 -7.89
N THR A 191 -8.58 -4.17 -6.96
CA THR A 191 -7.43 -3.32 -7.27
C THR A 191 -6.31 -4.11 -7.94
N ILE A 192 -5.95 -5.30 -7.43
CA ILE A 192 -4.95 -6.18 -8.05
C ILE A 192 -5.36 -6.55 -9.49
N ARG A 193 -6.65 -6.89 -9.70
CA ARG A 193 -7.17 -7.20 -11.03
C ARG A 193 -7.11 -6.00 -11.97
N ALA A 194 -7.37 -4.78 -11.47
CA ALA A 194 -7.28 -3.56 -12.26
C ALA A 194 -5.82 -3.28 -12.68
N VAL A 195 -4.85 -3.45 -11.76
CA VAL A 195 -3.42 -3.34 -12.05
C VAL A 195 -2.99 -4.37 -13.10
N GLY A 196 -3.43 -5.63 -12.98
CA GLY A 196 -3.14 -6.67 -13.97
C GLY A 196 -3.60 -6.30 -15.38
N LYS A 197 -4.83 -5.77 -15.51
CA LYS A 197 -5.34 -5.29 -16.81
C LYS A 197 -4.55 -4.09 -17.35
N ALA A 198 -4.14 -3.17 -16.48
CA ALA A 198 -3.32 -2.03 -16.88
C ALA A 198 -1.95 -2.49 -17.39
N ALA A 199 -1.33 -3.44 -16.70
CA ALA A 199 -0.05 -4.03 -17.11
C ALA A 199 -0.16 -4.76 -18.46
N GLU A 200 -1.23 -5.54 -18.67
CA GLU A 200 -1.48 -6.23 -19.94
C GLU A 200 -1.63 -5.24 -21.11
N ALA A 201 -2.43 -4.19 -20.92
CA ALA A 201 -2.61 -3.14 -21.94
C ALA A 201 -1.29 -2.41 -22.24
N MET A 202 -0.46 -2.17 -21.22
CA MET A 202 0.86 -1.56 -21.38
C MET A 202 1.80 -2.46 -22.18
N VAL A 203 1.86 -3.76 -21.86
CA VAL A 203 2.69 -4.74 -22.57
C VAL A 203 2.27 -4.83 -24.04
N GLN A 204 0.95 -4.85 -24.33
CA GLN A 204 0.47 -4.86 -25.71
C GLN A 204 0.91 -3.60 -26.46
N LYS A 205 0.77 -2.42 -25.85
CA LYS A 205 1.20 -1.16 -26.49
C LYS A 205 2.68 -1.12 -26.77
N ILE A 206 3.50 -1.58 -25.83
CA ILE A 206 4.94 -1.66 -26.01
C ILE A 206 5.30 -2.63 -27.14
N ARG A 207 4.63 -3.78 -27.25
CA ARG A 207 4.81 -4.72 -28.36
C ARG A 207 4.46 -4.10 -29.70
N GLU A 208 3.35 -3.35 -29.81
CA GLU A 208 2.99 -2.60 -31.00
C GLU A 208 4.09 -1.60 -31.40
N ILE A 209 4.59 -0.83 -30.45
CA ILE A 209 5.67 0.12 -30.67
C ILE A 209 6.92 -0.56 -31.23
N PHE A 210 7.32 -1.71 -30.67
CA PHE A 210 8.47 -2.46 -31.17
C PHE A 210 8.24 -3.09 -32.55
N GLN A 211 7.03 -3.56 -32.85
CA GLN A 211 6.67 -4.06 -34.17
C GLN A 211 6.70 -2.96 -35.24
N GLU A 212 6.17 -1.76 -34.91
CA GLU A 212 6.23 -0.60 -35.80
C GLU A 212 7.70 -0.14 -36.06
N ALA A 213 8.63 -0.46 -35.17
CA ALA A 213 10.06 -0.13 -35.29
C ALA A 213 10.88 -1.20 -36.04
N ASP A 214 10.26 -2.21 -36.67
CA ASP A 214 10.93 -3.36 -37.29
C ASP A 214 11.88 -4.13 -36.36
N VAL A 215 11.64 -4.06 -35.06
CA VAL A 215 12.40 -4.81 -34.05
C VAL A 215 11.82 -6.23 -33.94
N GLU A 216 12.54 -7.24 -34.44
CA GLU A 216 12.18 -8.64 -34.27
C GLU A 216 12.12 -9.05 -32.79
N ILE A 217 10.93 -9.33 -32.28
CA ILE A 217 10.76 -9.93 -30.97
C ILE A 217 11.04 -11.44 -31.09
N LYS A 218 12.25 -11.87 -30.74
CA LYS A 218 12.61 -13.28 -30.69
C LYS A 218 12.04 -13.90 -29.43
N ASN A 219 11.02 -14.70 -29.56
CA ASN A 219 10.23 -15.37 -28.49
C ASN A 219 9.22 -14.46 -27.79
N GLU A 220 8.03 -14.98 -27.55
CA GLU A 220 6.89 -14.32 -26.90
C GLU A 220 7.20 -13.72 -25.52
N ASN A 221 8.33 -14.04 -24.90
CA ASN A 221 8.69 -13.63 -23.53
C ASN A 221 10.05 -12.95 -23.37
N ARG A 222 10.82 -12.69 -24.43
CA ARG A 222 12.11 -11.99 -24.32
C ARG A 222 12.31 -10.99 -25.46
N ILE A 223 12.47 -9.74 -25.09
CA ILE A 223 12.97 -8.67 -25.98
C ILE A 223 14.51 -8.84 -26.02
N ASP A 224 15.07 -8.98 -27.21
CA ASP A 224 16.51 -9.02 -27.41
C ASP A 224 17.06 -7.61 -27.25
N LEU A 225 17.56 -7.28 -26.06
CA LEU A 225 18.07 -5.95 -25.72
C LEU A 225 19.27 -5.53 -26.58
N GLN A 226 20.02 -6.48 -27.20
CA GLN A 226 21.15 -6.17 -28.10
C GLN A 226 20.70 -5.60 -29.44
N LYS A 227 19.47 -5.85 -29.87
CA LYS A 227 18.90 -5.25 -31.09
C LYS A 227 18.32 -3.84 -30.87
N LEU A 228 18.26 -3.38 -29.62
CA LEU A 228 17.82 -2.03 -29.25
C LEU A 228 18.96 -0.99 -29.31
N GLU A 229 20.23 -1.40 -29.60
CA GLU A 229 21.29 -0.47 -29.85
C GLU A 229 20.96 0.40 -31.09
N GLY A 230 20.71 1.70 -30.84
CA GLY A 230 20.28 2.65 -31.86
C GLY A 230 18.77 2.91 -31.96
N PHE A 231 17.96 2.29 -31.10
CA PHE A 231 16.52 2.56 -31.02
C PHE A 231 16.26 3.92 -30.36
N ASP A 232 15.81 4.90 -31.12
CA ASP A 232 15.34 6.19 -30.61
C ASP A 232 13.82 6.19 -30.57
N PRO A 233 13.20 6.12 -29.36
CA PRO A 233 11.75 6.16 -29.22
C PRO A 233 11.09 7.44 -29.77
N LYS A 234 11.86 8.51 -29.97
CA LYS A 234 11.40 9.78 -30.56
C LYS A 234 11.28 9.72 -32.07
N ASN A 235 11.94 8.75 -32.72
CA ASN A 235 11.97 8.65 -34.19
C ASN A 235 10.89 7.73 -34.80
N LEU A 236 10.01 7.15 -33.97
CA LEU A 236 8.89 6.36 -34.45
C LEU A 236 7.81 7.26 -35.06
N ASN A 237 7.97 7.61 -36.33
CA ASN A 237 6.97 8.32 -37.15
C ASN A 237 6.34 9.58 -36.50
N GLY A 238 7.10 10.30 -35.65
CA GLY A 238 6.61 11.50 -34.95
C GLY A 238 5.54 11.24 -33.88
N LYS A 239 5.29 9.97 -33.53
CA LYS A 239 4.37 9.60 -32.44
C LYS A 239 5.09 9.65 -31.09
N ASP A 240 4.46 10.33 -30.14
CA ASP A 240 4.93 10.42 -28.76
C ASP A 240 4.54 9.13 -28.00
N CYS A 241 5.35 8.07 -28.16
CA CYS A 241 5.08 6.75 -27.59
C CYS A 241 4.93 6.79 -26.06
N PHE A 242 5.65 7.68 -25.38
CA PHE A 242 5.54 7.87 -23.94
C PHE A 242 4.16 8.42 -23.55
N LYS A 243 3.61 9.33 -24.34
CA LYS A 243 2.28 9.91 -24.08
C LYS A 243 1.18 8.86 -24.14
N ASP A 244 1.27 7.94 -25.10
CA ASP A 244 0.32 6.82 -25.20
C ASP A 244 0.42 5.92 -23.96
N CYS A 245 1.62 5.55 -23.52
CA CYS A 245 1.85 4.75 -22.34
C CYS A 245 1.32 5.44 -21.06
N ILE A 246 1.60 6.73 -20.88
CA ILE A 246 1.08 7.53 -19.77
C ILE A 246 -0.45 7.57 -19.79
N THR A 247 -1.05 7.77 -20.98
CA THR A 247 -2.50 7.82 -21.13
C THR A 247 -3.16 6.49 -20.75
N ILE A 248 -2.58 5.36 -21.19
CA ILE A 248 -3.05 4.02 -20.86
C ILE A 248 -2.99 3.81 -19.34
N SER A 249 -1.84 4.06 -18.73
CA SER A 249 -1.64 3.91 -17.28
C SER A 249 -2.63 4.75 -16.48
N THR A 250 -2.74 6.04 -16.79
CA THR A 250 -3.64 6.97 -16.10
C THR A 250 -5.10 6.56 -16.25
N ARG A 251 -5.54 6.22 -17.46
CA ARG A 251 -6.92 5.82 -17.72
C ARG A 251 -7.30 4.54 -16.98
N HIS A 252 -6.43 3.51 -17.02
CA HIS A 252 -6.69 2.25 -16.31
C HIS A 252 -6.71 2.45 -14.81
N SER A 253 -5.83 3.29 -14.25
CA SER A 253 -5.82 3.62 -12.83
C SER A 253 -7.12 4.30 -12.40
N LEU A 254 -7.57 5.34 -13.10
CA LEU A 254 -8.79 6.07 -12.77
C LEU A 254 -10.04 5.18 -12.88
N VAL A 255 -10.19 4.46 -14.00
CA VAL A 255 -11.35 3.57 -14.22
C VAL A 255 -11.32 2.39 -13.23
N GLY A 256 -10.13 1.84 -12.96
CA GLY A 256 -9.96 0.73 -12.05
C GLY A 256 -10.36 1.04 -10.60
N MET A 257 -10.30 2.31 -10.18
CA MET A 257 -10.68 2.75 -8.82
C MET A 257 -12.17 3.03 -8.63
N ILE A 258 -12.97 3.08 -9.69
CA ILE A 258 -14.41 3.41 -9.58
C ILE A 258 -15.14 2.34 -8.76
N MET A 259 -15.01 1.07 -9.11
CA MET A 259 -15.75 0.00 -8.43
C MET A 259 -15.30 -0.22 -6.98
N PRO A 260 -13.99 -0.25 -6.67
CA PRO A 260 -13.55 -0.26 -5.27
C PRO A 260 -14.06 0.92 -4.45
N GLY A 261 -14.08 2.13 -5.04
CA GLY A 261 -14.61 3.32 -4.39
C GLY A 261 -16.11 3.21 -4.09
N LEU A 262 -16.91 2.74 -5.04
CA LEU A 262 -18.35 2.49 -4.85
C LEU A 262 -18.57 1.43 -3.75
N LEU A 263 -17.80 0.35 -3.74
CA LEU A 263 -17.87 -0.68 -2.71
C LEU A 263 -17.75 -0.09 -1.31
N VAL A 264 -16.72 0.72 -1.07
CA VAL A 264 -16.43 1.29 0.27
C VAL A 264 -17.51 2.28 0.70
N ILE A 265 -18.06 3.09 -0.21
CA ILE A 265 -19.07 4.10 0.10
C ILE A 265 -20.44 3.46 0.33
N PHE A 266 -20.88 2.60 -0.58
CA PHE A 266 -22.26 2.10 -0.55
C PHE A 266 -22.49 0.94 0.43
N THR A 267 -21.47 0.12 0.70
CA THR A 267 -21.66 -1.05 1.57
C THR A 267 -22.11 -0.70 2.99
N PRO A 268 -21.49 0.25 3.73
CA PRO A 268 -21.95 0.61 5.06
C PRO A 268 -23.33 1.27 5.06
N ILE A 269 -23.65 2.05 4.03
CA ILE A 269 -24.97 2.67 3.87
C ILE A 269 -26.03 1.59 3.67
N PHE A 270 -25.78 0.64 2.77
CA PHE A 270 -26.67 -0.48 2.48
C PHE A 270 -26.94 -1.32 3.74
N ILE A 271 -25.89 -1.67 4.48
CA ILE A 271 -26.02 -2.42 5.74
C ILE A 271 -26.82 -1.62 6.77
N GLY A 272 -26.55 -0.32 6.88
CA GLY A 272 -27.24 0.55 7.82
C GLY A 272 -28.74 0.68 7.55
N VAL A 273 -29.11 0.80 6.28
CA VAL A 273 -30.52 0.92 5.86
C VAL A 273 -31.29 -0.41 6.06
N LEU A 274 -30.66 -1.54 5.75
CA LEU A 274 -31.34 -2.85 5.81
C LEU A 274 -31.34 -3.47 7.22
N PHE A 275 -30.24 -3.36 7.95
CA PHE A 275 -30.00 -4.10 9.18
C PHE A 275 -29.81 -3.22 10.42
N GLY A 276 -29.76 -1.90 10.21
CA GLY A 276 -29.67 -0.93 11.31
C GLY A 276 -28.27 -0.77 11.89
N PRO A 277 -28.12 0.12 12.90
CA PRO A 277 -26.82 0.55 13.42
C PRO A 277 -26.01 -0.55 14.13
N ASN A 278 -26.65 -1.56 14.69
CA ASN A 278 -25.97 -2.70 15.32
C ASN A 278 -25.17 -3.52 14.31
N ALA A 279 -25.74 -3.77 13.12
CA ALA A 279 -25.05 -4.47 12.05
C ALA A 279 -23.87 -3.64 11.51
N VAL A 280 -24.06 -2.32 11.38
CA VAL A 280 -22.98 -1.39 10.98
C VAL A 280 -21.85 -1.39 12.00
N ALA A 281 -22.17 -1.43 13.31
CA ALA A 281 -21.15 -1.51 14.34
C ALA A 281 -20.25 -2.75 14.18
N GLY A 282 -20.85 -3.93 13.98
CA GLY A 282 -20.11 -5.15 13.69
C GLY A 282 -19.29 -5.04 12.40
N TYR A 283 -19.92 -4.56 11.33
CA TYR A 283 -19.29 -4.34 10.03
C TYR A 283 -18.04 -3.46 10.13
N LEU A 284 -18.11 -2.32 10.81
CA LEU A 284 -16.99 -1.40 10.96
C LEU A 284 -15.81 -2.04 11.71
N ILE A 285 -16.09 -2.82 12.78
CA ILE A 285 -15.04 -3.57 13.49
C ILE A 285 -14.34 -4.56 12.53
N GLY A 286 -15.13 -5.31 11.76
CA GLY A 286 -14.58 -6.26 10.79
C GLY A 286 -13.69 -5.60 9.75
N VAL A 287 -14.16 -4.48 9.17
CA VAL A 287 -13.37 -3.70 8.18
C VAL A 287 -12.07 -3.19 8.80
N ILE A 288 -12.11 -2.65 10.02
CA ILE A 288 -10.91 -2.12 10.68
C ILE A 288 -9.89 -3.24 10.90
N ILE A 289 -10.29 -4.36 11.51
CA ILE A 289 -9.35 -5.44 11.86
C ILE A 289 -8.69 -6.04 10.61
N SER A 290 -9.48 -6.45 9.63
CA SER A 290 -8.93 -7.06 8.42
C SER A 290 -8.21 -6.05 7.51
N GLY A 291 -8.71 -4.80 7.49
CA GLY A 291 -8.09 -3.71 6.73
C GLY A 291 -6.69 -3.37 7.22
N ILE A 292 -6.46 -3.35 8.53
CA ILE A 292 -5.13 -3.14 9.12
C ILE A 292 -4.18 -4.24 8.70
N GLN A 293 -4.59 -5.51 8.87
CA GLN A 293 -3.74 -6.66 8.53
C GLN A 293 -3.39 -6.68 7.05
N MET A 294 -4.38 -6.44 6.19
CA MET A 294 -4.18 -6.37 4.74
C MET A 294 -3.25 -5.22 4.35
N ALA A 295 -3.48 -4.02 4.90
CA ALA A 295 -2.70 -2.83 4.58
C ALA A 295 -1.25 -2.96 5.06
N THR A 296 -1.02 -3.44 6.30
CA THR A 296 0.34 -3.62 6.84
C THR A 296 1.12 -4.71 6.10
N SER A 297 0.45 -5.79 5.65
CA SER A 297 1.11 -6.85 4.89
C SER A 297 1.44 -6.44 3.46
N SER A 298 0.75 -5.43 2.90
CA SER A 298 0.97 -4.95 1.53
C SER A 298 1.89 -3.72 1.46
N ALA A 299 2.26 -3.15 2.60
CA ALA A 299 3.19 -2.02 2.66
C ALA A 299 4.64 -2.46 2.50
#